data_907b9eae6022af03c88f93cec9837eaf
#
_entry.id   907b9eae6022af03c88f93cec9837eaf
#
_cell.length_a   1.000
_cell.length_b   1.000
_cell.length_c   1.000
_cell.angle_alpha   90.00
_cell.angle_beta   90.00
_cell.angle_gamma   90.00
#
_symmetry.space_group_name_H-M   'P 1'
#
loop_
_entity.id
_entity.type
_entity.pdbx_description
1 polymer ?
#
loop_
_entity_poly.entity_id
_entity_poly.type
_entity_poly.pdbx_seq_one_letter_code
_entity_poly.pdbx_strand_id
1 'polypeptide(L)'
;MKPSTRWTIAVVAVIVIAILLLLLFRRGEPEAPAKSGVATQPAAPKAEPAAPVKPMAAEPLSATAYFGYNRTEVRPGEAPKLDDFAAKLKDRAYARIDAIGHTDRIGSDSYNLALSRRRAEAVRAYLAGKGVDAGRVRIEAKGEAEPVTGEACKNMGPENHSNRKLISCLQRDRRVEVKLVARP
;
A
#
# COMPACT_ATOMS: atom_id res chain seq x y z
N MET A 1 6.67 -50.54 -12.39
CA MET A 1 5.23 -50.45 -12.04
C MET A 1 4.52 -49.80 -13.21
N LYS A 2 3.63 -50.47 -13.93
CA LYS A 2 2.86 -49.90 -15.03
C LYS A 2 1.69 -49.07 -14.42
N PRO A 3 1.49 -47.81 -14.79
CA PRO A 3 0.34 -47.03 -14.30
C PRO A 3 -0.94 -47.75 -14.74
N SER A 4 -1.88 -47.93 -13.82
CA SER A 4 -3.14 -48.57 -14.09
C SER A 4 -3.94 -47.75 -15.11
N THR A 5 -4.50 -48.45 -16.12
CA THR A 5 -5.32 -47.83 -17.22
C THR A 5 -6.41 -46.88 -16.72
N ARG A 6 -6.89 -47.09 -15.50
CA ARG A 6 -7.90 -46.22 -14.85
C ARG A 6 -7.35 -44.85 -14.51
N TRP A 7 -6.07 -44.70 -14.18
CA TRP A 7 -5.44 -43.44 -13.81
C TRP A 7 -5.14 -42.57 -15.05
N THR A 8 -4.74 -43.23 -16.16
CA THR A 8 -4.53 -42.54 -17.44
C THR A 8 -5.83 -41.96 -18.04
N ILE A 9 -6.95 -42.68 -17.90
CA ILE A 9 -8.27 -42.23 -18.35
C ILE A 9 -8.72 -40.99 -17.52
N ALA A 10 -8.51 -41.00 -16.20
CA ALA A 10 -8.86 -39.90 -15.34
C ALA A 10 -8.06 -38.59 -15.68
N VAL A 11 -6.76 -38.73 -15.93
CA VAL A 11 -5.90 -37.60 -16.30
C VAL A 11 -6.29 -37.02 -17.66
N VAL A 12 -6.59 -37.87 -18.66
CA VAL A 12 -7.04 -37.44 -19.98
C VAL A 12 -8.40 -36.67 -19.89
N ALA A 13 -9.33 -37.19 -19.08
CA ALA A 13 -10.63 -36.56 -18.88
C ALA A 13 -10.48 -35.14 -18.27
N VAL A 14 -9.61 -34.97 -17.28
CA VAL A 14 -9.37 -33.63 -16.66
C VAL A 14 -8.76 -32.65 -17.67
N ILE A 15 -7.82 -33.11 -18.51
CA ILE A 15 -7.20 -32.25 -19.52
C ILE A 15 -8.23 -31.83 -20.59
N VAL A 16 -9.08 -32.74 -21.03
CA VAL A 16 -10.14 -32.44 -22.02
C VAL A 16 -11.14 -31.43 -21.45
N ILE A 17 -11.56 -31.58 -20.20
CA ILE A 17 -12.46 -30.62 -19.53
C ILE A 17 -11.80 -29.24 -19.40
N ALA A 18 -10.52 -29.19 -19.04
CA ALA A 18 -9.78 -27.93 -18.94
C ALA A 18 -9.68 -27.20 -20.31
N ILE A 19 -9.42 -27.95 -21.38
CA ILE A 19 -9.37 -27.39 -22.74
C ILE A 19 -10.75 -26.91 -23.20
N LEU A 20 -11.82 -27.63 -22.89
CA LEU A 20 -13.19 -27.24 -23.22
C LEU A 20 -13.60 -25.97 -22.49
N LEU A 21 -13.25 -25.83 -21.22
CA LEU A 21 -13.48 -24.60 -20.44
C LEU A 21 -12.68 -23.42 -20.99
N LEU A 22 -11.43 -23.63 -21.42
CA LEU A 22 -10.61 -22.58 -22.04
C LEU A 22 -11.19 -22.12 -23.39
N LEU A 23 -11.77 -23.03 -24.19
CA LEU A 23 -12.41 -22.69 -25.46
C LEU A 23 -13.76 -21.97 -25.27
N LEU A 24 -14.48 -22.27 -24.20
CA LEU A 24 -15.74 -21.56 -23.87
C LEU A 24 -15.47 -20.14 -23.36
N PHE A 25 -14.36 -19.92 -22.64
CA PHE A 25 -13.96 -18.57 -22.19
C PHE A 25 -13.39 -17.68 -23.32
N ARG A 26 -12.96 -18.24 -24.45
CA ARG A 26 -12.47 -17.45 -25.61
C ARG A 26 -13.57 -16.96 -26.56
N ARG A 27 -14.85 -17.28 -26.32
CA ARG A 27 -15.97 -16.86 -27.18
C ARG A 27 -16.75 -15.65 -26.64
N GLY A 28 -16.05 -14.64 -26.15
CA GLY A 28 -16.71 -13.45 -25.60
C GLY A 28 -15.98 -12.14 -25.88
N GLU A 29 -15.50 -11.91 -27.12
CA GLU A 29 -15.17 -10.55 -27.55
C GLU A 29 -16.29 -10.05 -28.47
N PRO A 30 -17.04 -9.01 -28.09
CA PRO A 30 -17.92 -8.31 -29.03
C PRO A 30 -17.11 -7.28 -29.80
N GLU A 31 -17.07 -7.50 -31.09
CA GLU A 31 -16.61 -6.61 -32.15
C GLU A 31 -17.35 -5.26 -32.11
N ALA A 32 -16.59 -4.16 -32.14
CA ALA A 32 -17.11 -2.80 -32.19
C ALA A 32 -17.51 -2.45 -33.64
N PRO A 33 -18.70 -1.90 -33.93
CA PRO A 33 -18.97 -1.27 -35.20
C PRO A 33 -18.65 0.23 -35.15
N ALA A 34 -17.68 0.64 -35.97
CA ALA A 34 -17.56 2.03 -36.42
C ALA A 34 -18.73 2.42 -37.30
N LYS A 35 -19.42 3.52 -37.01
CA LYS A 35 -20.01 4.43 -38.01
C LYS A 35 -20.34 5.79 -37.43
N SER A 36 -19.83 6.79 -38.09
CA SER A 36 -20.11 8.22 -38.01
C SER A 36 -21.59 8.56 -37.91
N GLY A 37 -21.93 9.49 -37.03
CA GLY A 37 -23.21 10.17 -37.00
C GLY A 37 -23.03 11.50 -36.30
N VAL A 38 -22.90 12.58 -37.08
CA VAL A 38 -23.05 13.97 -36.64
C VAL A 38 -24.49 14.17 -36.15
N ALA A 39 -24.66 14.51 -34.87
CA ALA A 39 -25.94 15.05 -34.39
C ALA A 39 -25.64 16.01 -33.21
N THR A 40 -25.78 17.28 -33.53
CA THR A 40 -26.34 18.40 -32.75
C THR A 40 -26.29 18.28 -31.22
N GLN A 41 -25.39 19.03 -30.63
CA GLN A 41 -25.25 19.30 -29.21
C GLN A 41 -26.45 20.16 -28.72
N PRO A 42 -27.22 19.70 -27.70
CA PRO A 42 -28.07 20.61 -26.95
C PRO A 42 -27.21 21.40 -25.94
N ALA A 43 -27.49 22.69 -25.85
CA ALA A 43 -26.83 23.67 -25.03
C ALA A 43 -26.69 23.22 -23.57
N ALA A 44 -25.46 23.35 -23.04
CA ALA A 44 -25.14 23.18 -21.64
C ALA A 44 -25.92 24.21 -20.78
N PRO A 45 -26.41 23.81 -19.59
CA PRO A 45 -26.89 24.79 -18.59
C PRO A 45 -25.71 25.62 -18.12
N LYS A 46 -25.88 26.93 -18.16
CA LYS A 46 -24.98 27.98 -17.69
C LYS A 46 -24.58 27.66 -16.23
N ALA A 47 -23.34 27.26 -16.03
CA ALA A 47 -22.78 27.09 -14.71
C ALA A 47 -22.77 28.44 -13.99
N GLU A 48 -23.52 28.53 -12.91
CA GLU A 48 -23.47 29.58 -11.93
C GLU A 48 -22.05 29.64 -11.37
N PRO A 49 -21.43 30.86 -11.19
CA PRO A 49 -20.07 30.92 -10.66
C PRO A 49 -20.10 30.43 -9.21
N ALA A 50 -19.53 29.26 -8.97
CA ALA A 50 -19.25 28.81 -7.61
C ALA A 50 -18.39 29.89 -6.91
N ALA A 51 -18.88 30.40 -5.79
CA ALA A 51 -18.17 31.33 -4.95
C ALA A 51 -16.74 30.83 -4.67
N PRO A 52 -15.73 31.72 -4.58
CA PRO A 52 -14.36 31.30 -4.33
C PRO A 52 -14.31 30.68 -2.93
N VAL A 53 -14.23 29.33 -2.89
CA VAL A 53 -13.84 28.60 -1.67
C VAL A 53 -12.40 28.99 -1.38
N LYS A 54 -12.27 29.89 -0.41
CA LYS A 54 -11.00 30.26 0.21
C LYS A 54 -10.22 28.97 0.47
N PRO A 55 -8.98 28.79 -0.01
CA PRO A 55 -8.19 27.64 0.35
C PRO A 55 -7.94 27.70 1.85
N MET A 56 -8.72 26.98 2.61
CA MET A 56 -8.37 26.72 4.00
C MET A 56 -7.09 25.88 3.92
N ALA A 57 -5.96 26.48 4.30
CA ALA A 57 -4.69 25.78 4.43
C ALA A 57 -4.93 24.63 5.40
N ALA A 58 -5.27 23.46 4.84
CA ALA A 58 -5.54 22.28 5.63
C ALA A 58 -4.23 21.92 6.33
N GLU A 59 -4.22 22.00 7.66
CA GLU A 59 -3.11 21.56 8.48
C GLU A 59 -2.59 20.21 7.96
N PRO A 60 -1.27 20.03 7.84
CA PRO A 60 -0.70 18.78 7.31
C PRO A 60 -1.13 17.63 8.20
N LEU A 61 -2.03 16.79 7.71
CA LEU A 61 -2.44 15.58 8.41
C LEU A 61 -1.38 14.51 8.22
N SER A 62 -0.80 14.04 9.32
CA SER A 62 0.18 12.96 9.32
C SER A 62 0.01 12.06 10.54
N ALA A 63 0.47 10.81 10.41
CA ALA A 63 0.57 9.87 11.51
C ALA A 63 1.85 9.05 11.38
N THR A 64 2.38 8.56 12.51
CA THR A 64 3.56 7.68 12.52
C THR A 64 3.24 6.43 13.33
N ALA A 65 3.43 5.26 12.71
CA ALA A 65 3.31 3.96 13.36
C ALA A 65 4.70 3.31 13.51
N TYR A 66 5.01 2.81 14.71
CA TYR A 66 6.28 2.16 15.04
C TYR A 66 6.17 0.63 15.02
N PHE A 67 7.25 -0.02 14.56
CA PHE A 67 7.31 -1.47 14.38
C PHE A 67 8.31 -2.13 15.32
N GLY A 68 8.05 -3.40 15.63
CA GLY A 68 9.01 -4.24 16.33
C GLY A 68 10.24 -4.55 15.48
N TYR A 69 11.32 -5.00 16.14
CA TYR A 69 12.50 -5.48 15.43
C TYR A 69 12.14 -6.67 14.53
N ASN A 70 12.50 -6.58 13.25
CA ASN A 70 12.20 -7.59 12.24
C ASN A 70 10.71 -7.96 12.14
N ARG A 71 9.80 -7.00 12.39
CA ARG A 71 8.34 -7.18 12.32
C ARG A 71 7.73 -6.23 11.31
N THR A 72 6.59 -6.67 10.76
CA THR A 72 5.80 -5.93 9.77
C THR A 72 4.36 -5.68 10.22
N GLU A 73 3.93 -6.29 11.32
CA GLU A 73 2.57 -6.14 11.83
C GLU A 73 2.40 -4.78 12.53
N VAL A 74 1.27 -4.13 12.28
CA VAL A 74 0.85 -2.94 13.04
C VAL A 74 0.56 -3.37 14.46
N ARG A 75 1.30 -2.81 15.42
CA ARG A 75 1.14 -3.16 16.84
C ARG A 75 -0.17 -2.59 17.39
N PRO A 76 -0.82 -3.28 18.34
CA PRO A 76 -2.06 -2.77 18.95
C PRO A 76 -1.93 -1.36 19.52
N GLY A 77 -0.78 -0.99 20.11
CA GLY A 77 -0.53 0.34 20.64
C GLY A 77 -0.33 1.44 19.59
N GLU A 78 -0.11 1.08 18.32
CA GLU A 78 0.00 2.03 17.20
C GLU A 78 -1.32 2.19 16.43
N ALA A 79 -2.22 1.23 16.54
CA ALA A 79 -3.52 1.21 15.87
C ALA A 79 -4.35 2.48 16.10
N PRO A 80 -4.48 3.03 17.33
CA PRO A 80 -5.28 4.24 17.56
C PRO A 80 -4.82 5.46 16.77
N LYS A 81 -3.50 5.59 16.51
CA LYS A 81 -2.96 6.71 15.71
C LYS A 81 -3.38 6.62 14.25
N LEU A 82 -3.40 5.41 13.70
CA LEU A 82 -3.86 5.15 12.34
C LEU A 82 -5.38 5.26 12.22
N ASP A 83 -6.12 4.87 13.26
CA ASP A 83 -7.57 5.04 13.34
C ASP A 83 -7.96 6.52 13.36
N ASP A 84 -7.29 7.33 14.17
CA ASP A 84 -7.49 8.78 14.22
C ASP A 84 -7.15 9.45 12.87
N PHE A 85 -6.05 9.02 12.25
CA PHE A 85 -5.70 9.47 10.90
C PHE A 85 -6.80 9.14 9.89
N ALA A 86 -7.28 7.88 9.86
CA ALA A 86 -8.34 7.45 8.94
C ALA A 86 -9.67 8.17 9.22
N ALA A 87 -10.02 8.42 10.48
CA ALA A 87 -11.22 9.17 10.85
C ALA A 87 -11.16 10.61 10.34
N LYS A 88 -10.03 11.29 10.49
CA LYS A 88 -9.82 12.66 10.01
C LYS A 88 -9.78 12.80 8.49
N LEU A 89 -9.63 11.70 7.75
CA LEU A 89 -9.68 11.70 6.28
C LEU A 89 -11.10 11.78 5.73
N LYS A 90 -12.12 11.31 6.47
CA LYS A 90 -13.49 11.18 5.96
C LYS A 90 -14.08 12.49 5.43
N ASP A 91 -13.73 13.59 6.08
CA ASP A 91 -14.27 14.92 5.76
C ASP A 91 -13.27 15.80 4.99
N ARG A 92 -12.19 15.19 4.45
CA ARG A 92 -11.14 15.93 3.74
C ARG A 92 -11.03 15.54 2.27
N ALA A 93 -10.96 16.54 1.41
CA ALA A 93 -10.55 16.33 0.03
C ALA A 93 -9.02 16.24 -0.02
N TYR A 94 -8.50 15.14 -0.60
CA TYR A 94 -7.06 14.92 -0.75
C TYR A 94 -6.74 14.29 -2.10
N ALA A 95 -5.50 14.48 -2.59
CA ALA A 95 -5.04 13.85 -3.80
C ALA A 95 -4.64 12.39 -3.54
N ARG A 96 -3.76 12.18 -2.57
CA ARG A 96 -3.25 10.86 -2.18
C ARG A 96 -2.73 10.87 -0.75
N ILE A 97 -2.35 9.70 -0.27
CA ILE A 97 -1.66 9.48 0.99
C ILE A 97 -0.31 8.87 0.67
N ASP A 98 0.77 9.40 1.19
CA ASP A 98 2.09 8.79 1.08
C ASP A 98 2.38 7.99 2.35
N ALA A 99 2.60 6.68 2.21
CA ALA A 99 3.02 5.77 3.28
C ALA A 99 4.51 5.44 3.08
N ILE A 100 5.37 6.03 3.92
CA ILE A 100 6.81 5.99 3.78
C ILE A 100 7.37 5.06 4.87
N GLY A 101 7.94 3.93 4.44
CA GLY A 101 8.49 2.91 5.33
C GLY A 101 9.98 3.09 5.59
N HIS A 102 10.37 2.89 6.85
CA HIS A 102 11.76 2.97 7.32
C HIS A 102 12.14 1.75 8.17
N THR A 103 13.44 1.48 8.24
CA THR A 103 14.04 0.46 9.12
C THR A 103 15.15 1.07 9.96
N ASP A 104 15.59 0.32 10.95
CA ASP A 104 16.90 0.55 11.54
C ASP A 104 18.01 0.00 10.64
N ARG A 105 19.27 0.29 10.97
CA ARG A 105 20.46 -0.07 10.21
C ARG A 105 20.98 -1.49 10.44
N ILE A 106 20.26 -2.32 11.20
CA ILE A 106 20.66 -3.71 11.43
C ILE A 106 20.17 -4.57 10.27
N GLY A 107 21.10 -5.08 9.47
CA GLY A 107 20.82 -5.91 8.29
C GLY A 107 21.54 -5.41 7.05
N SER A 108 21.20 -5.95 5.90
CA SER A 108 21.68 -5.43 4.62
C SER A 108 20.70 -4.40 4.05
N ASP A 109 21.21 -3.46 3.26
CA ASP A 109 20.41 -2.42 2.60
C ASP A 109 19.24 -3.01 1.81
N SER A 110 19.50 -4.08 1.04
CA SER A 110 18.46 -4.75 0.24
C SER A 110 17.38 -5.39 1.10
N TYR A 111 17.76 -6.00 2.23
CA TYR A 111 16.84 -6.55 3.20
C TYR A 111 15.99 -5.44 3.85
N ASN A 112 16.64 -4.37 4.28
CA ASN A 112 16.01 -3.22 4.93
C ASN A 112 15.07 -2.48 3.98
N LEU A 113 15.44 -2.34 2.71
CA LEU A 113 14.56 -1.77 1.69
C LEU A 113 13.30 -2.63 1.50
N ALA A 114 13.44 -3.96 1.40
CA ALA A 114 12.30 -4.85 1.29
C ALA A 114 11.43 -4.87 2.56
N LEU A 115 12.04 -4.80 3.75
CA LEU A 115 11.33 -4.76 5.04
C LEU A 115 10.54 -3.46 5.19
N SER A 116 11.13 -2.31 4.82
CA SER A 116 10.45 -1.01 4.86
C SER A 116 9.23 -0.97 3.93
N ARG A 117 9.33 -1.57 2.73
CA ARG A 117 8.21 -1.73 1.80
C ARG A 117 7.08 -2.54 2.43
N ARG A 118 7.37 -3.73 2.99
CA ARG A 118 6.35 -4.59 3.63
C ARG A 118 5.65 -3.90 4.80
N ARG A 119 6.35 -3.05 5.57
CA ARG A 119 5.76 -2.23 6.64
C ARG A 119 4.77 -1.22 6.09
N ALA A 120 5.15 -0.49 5.04
CA ALA A 120 4.26 0.48 4.40
C ALA A 120 3.03 -0.21 3.77
N GLU A 121 3.20 -1.40 3.19
CA GLU A 121 2.09 -2.24 2.70
C GLU A 121 1.14 -2.68 3.81
N ALA A 122 1.66 -3.06 4.98
CA ALA A 122 0.84 -3.40 6.14
C ALA A 122 0.01 -2.21 6.63
N VAL A 123 0.59 -1.00 6.66
CA VAL A 123 -0.15 0.22 7.01
C VAL A 123 -1.20 0.53 5.94
N ARG A 124 -0.90 0.39 4.65
CA ARG A 124 -1.90 0.56 3.57
C ARG A 124 -3.07 -0.40 3.75
N ALA A 125 -2.79 -1.67 4.00
CA ALA A 125 -3.82 -2.68 4.24
C ALA A 125 -4.66 -2.35 5.49
N TYR A 126 -4.02 -1.89 6.56
CA TYR A 126 -4.71 -1.45 7.78
C TYR A 126 -5.67 -0.30 7.50
N LEU A 127 -5.20 0.75 6.82
CA LEU A 127 -6.02 1.92 6.46
C LEU A 127 -7.17 1.54 5.53
N ALA A 128 -6.95 0.61 4.58
CA ALA A 128 -8.01 0.08 3.72
C ALA A 128 -9.10 -0.62 4.53
N GLY A 129 -8.74 -1.39 5.56
CA GLY A 129 -9.68 -1.97 6.52
C GLY A 129 -10.48 -0.94 7.33
N LYS A 130 -10.05 0.33 7.37
CA LYS A 130 -10.75 1.47 7.99
C LYS A 130 -11.53 2.32 6.98
N GLY A 131 -11.63 1.87 5.72
CA GLY A 131 -12.41 2.52 4.67
C GLY A 131 -11.63 3.55 3.85
N VAL A 132 -10.31 3.61 3.98
CA VAL A 132 -9.45 4.45 3.12
C VAL A 132 -9.23 3.73 1.78
N ASP A 133 -9.40 4.43 0.67
CA ASP A 133 -9.12 3.88 -0.67
C ASP A 133 -7.63 3.50 -0.82
N ALA A 134 -7.34 2.21 -0.88
CA ALA A 134 -5.99 1.68 -1.03
C ALA A 134 -5.29 2.16 -2.32
N GLY A 135 -6.06 2.43 -3.39
CA GLY A 135 -5.54 2.98 -4.65
C GLY A 135 -5.00 4.40 -4.52
N ARG A 136 -5.40 5.11 -3.49
CA ARG A 136 -4.91 6.45 -3.15
C ARG A 136 -3.74 6.44 -2.15
N VAL A 137 -3.29 5.29 -1.68
CA VAL A 137 -2.14 5.15 -0.78
C VAL A 137 -0.91 4.75 -1.59
N ARG A 138 -0.01 5.69 -1.83
CA ARG A 138 1.30 5.47 -2.45
C ARG A 138 2.28 4.93 -1.41
N ILE A 139 3.00 3.88 -1.78
CA ILE A 139 4.03 3.29 -0.94
C ILE A 139 5.40 3.80 -1.38
N GLU A 140 6.19 4.24 -0.41
CA GLU A 140 7.60 4.56 -0.57
C GLU A 140 8.43 3.77 0.45
N ALA A 141 9.51 3.16 0.01
CA ALA A 141 10.43 2.40 0.84
C ALA A 141 11.79 3.11 0.91
N LYS A 142 12.22 3.48 2.10
CA LYS A 142 13.49 4.17 2.36
C LYS A 142 14.54 3.26 2.97
N GLY A 143 14.16 2.07 3.44
CA GLY A 143 15.09 1.23 4.19
C GLY A 143 15.63 1.98 5.40
N GLU A 144 16.94 1.97 5.57
CA GLU A 144 17.67 2.63 6.66
C GLU A 144 18.20 4.03 6.31
N ALA A 145 17.93 4.54 5.11
CA ALA A 145 18.54 5.76 4.59
C ALA A 145 18.21 7.04 5.38
N GLU A 146 17.10 7.07 6.12
CA GLU A 146 16.61 8.25 6.85
C GLU A 146 16.42 7.93 8.34
N PRO A 147 17.49 7.71 9.11
CA PRO A 147 17.41 7.43 10.54
C PRO A 147 17.00 8.69 11.34
N VAL A 148 16.13 8.52 12.32
CA VAL A 148 15.76 9.60 13.26
C VAL A 148 16.50 9.52 14.59
N THR A 149 17.17 8.38 14.87
CA THR A 149 18.01 8.24 16.06
C THR A 149 19.40 8.87 15.88
N GLY A 150 19.86 9.02 14.62
CA GLY A 150 21.13 9.65 14.27
C GLY A 150 22.30 9.09 15.08
N GLU A 151 23.05 10.00 15.71
CA GLU A 151 24.24 9.67 16.49
C GLU A 151 23.95 9.03 17.85
N ALA A 152 22.71 9.16 18.39
CA ALA A 152 22.36 8.73 19.73
C ALA A 152 22.61 7.23 20.01
N CYS A 153 22.57 6.40 18.96
CA CYS A 153 22.78 4.96 19.05
C CYS A 153 24.13 4.49 18.48
N LYS A 154 25.08 5.40 18.27
CA LYS A 154 26.45 5.05 17.86
C LYS A 154 27.23 4.39 18.99
N ASN A 155 28.22 3.60 18.64
CA ASN A 155 29.16 2.97 19.57
C ASN A 155 28.51 2.06 20.66
N MET A 156 27.35 1.49 20.35
CA MET A 156 26.63 0.57 21.24
C MET A 156 27.02 -0.90 21.04
N GLY A 157 28.14 -1.18 20.37
CA GLY A 157 28.59 -2.53 20.06
C GLY A 157 28.17 -3.01 18.67
N PRO A 158 28.26 -4.31 18.38
CA PRO A 158 28.06 -4.85 17.04
C PRO A 158 26.64 -4.65 16.54
N GLU A 159 26.50 -4.32 15.26
CA GLU A 159 25.21 -4.10 14.58
C GLU A 159 24.58 -5.42 14.13
N ASN A 160 24.11 -6.20 15.07
CA ASN A 160 23.50 -7.49 14.82
C ASN A 160 22.27 -7.76 15.71
N HIS A 161 21.55 -8.83 15.40
CA HIS A 161 20.32 -9.24 16.06
C HIS A 161 20.49 -9.66 17.53
N SER A 162 21.70 -9.89 18.00
CA SER A 162 21.99 -10.26 19.40
C SER A 162 22.15 -9.03 20.29
N ASN A 163 22.42 -7.86 19.72
CA ASN A 163 22.62 -6.62 20.46
C ASN A 163 21.29 -5.97 20.86
N ARG A 164 20.71 -6.44 21.95
CA ARG A 164 19.41 -5.97 22.46
C ARG A 164 19.41 -4.49 22.85
N LYS A 165 20.56 -3.96 23.33
CA LYS A 165 20.69 -2.54 23.71
C LYS A 165 20.60 -1.66 22.48
N LEU A 166 21.31 -2.01 21.41
CA LEU A 166 21.25 -1.31 20.13
C LEU A 166 19.84 -1.41 19.50
N ILE A 167 19.24 -2.61 19.47
CA ILE A 167 17.88 -2.82 18.96
C ILE A 167 16.87 -1.92 19.70
N SER A 168 17.00 -1.79 21.03
CA SER A 168 16.12 -0.92 21.81
C SER A 168 16.33 0.55 21.47
N CYS A 169 17.59 1.00 21.35
CA CYS A 169 17.92 2.37 21.00
C CYS A 169 17.36 2.78 19.64
N LEU A 170 17.50 1.92 18.65
CA LEU A 170 17.05 2.15 17.27
C LEU A 170 15.51 2.01 17.05
N GLN A 171 14.72 1.89 18.14
CA GLN A 171 13.27 1.68 18.04
C GLN A 171 12.57 2.74 17.17
N ARG A 172 13.01 4.00 17.24
CA ARG A 172 12.38 5.11 16.54
C ARG A 172 12.61 5.08 15.01
N ASP A 173 13.66 4.41 14.55
CA ASP A 173 13.95 4.27 13.12
C ASP A 173 12.99 3.29 12.45
N ARG A 174 12.46 2.32 13.19
CA ARG A 174 11.51 1.32 12.70
C ARG A 174 10.09 1.88 12.65
N ARG A 175 9.79 2.66 11.62
CA ARG A 175 8.52 3.39 11.52
C ARG A 175 7.95 3.39 10.10
N VAL A 176 6.69 3.70 10.02
CA VAL A 176 6.02 4.16 8.79
C VAL A 176 5.41 5.53 9.06
N GLU A 177 5.75 6.48 8.24
CA GLU A 177 5.14 7.81 8.23
C GLU A 177 4.03 7.83 7.20
N VAL A 178 2.86 8.28 7.61
CA VAL A 178 1.69 8.46 6.75
C VAL A 178 1.43 9.95 6.61
N LYS A 179 1.42 10.45 5.38
CA LYS A 179 1.27 11.90 5.10
C LYS A 179 0.16 12.12 4.08
N LEU A 180 -0.76 13.02 4.40
CA LEU A 180 -1.77 13.46 3.47
C LEU A 180 -1.15 14.43 2.46
N VAL A 181 -1.39 14.19 1.19
CA VAL A 181 -1.07 15.12 0.10
C VAL A 181 -2.36 15.79 -0.34
N ALA A 182 -2.48 17.08 -0.09
CA ALA A 182 -3.65 17.85 -0.49
C ALA A 182 -3.84 17.84 -2.01
N ARG A 183 -5.06 18.07 -2.45
CA ARG A 183 -5.34 18.37 -3.85
C ARG A 183 -4.90 19.82 -4.14
N PRO A 184 -4.17 20.07 -5.25
CA PRO A 184 -3.82 21.42 -5.65
C PRO A 184 -5.04 22.29 -5.95
#